data_b1d4070b674714cd4fb625fa14d94d0f
#
_entry.id   b1d4070b674714cd4fb625fa14d94d0f
#
_cell.length_a   1.000
_cell.length_b   1.000
_cell.length_c   1.000
_cell.angle_alpha   90.00
_cell.angle_beta   90.00
_cell.angle_gamma   90.00
#
_symmetry.space_group_name_H-M   'P 1'
#
loop_
_entity.id
_entity.type
_entity.pdbx_description
1 polymer ?
#
loop_
_entity_poly.entity_id
_entity_poly.type
_entity_poly.pdbx_seq_one_letter_code
_entity_poly.pdbx_strand_id
1 'polypeptide(L)'
;MLLVTSNKSKQVLHISYSGQVRLEELQGGREDLTTQLGGLSPGFHLLADFSRLESMGQDCAPELGRMMELIGQAGVGLVVRVIADPSKDIGLNILTVFHYPHDLRVVTCQNMAEAARALGL
;
A
#
# COMPACT_ATOMS: atom_id res chain seq x y z
N MET A 1 0.30 -12.46 6.30
CA MET A 1 1.69 -11.99 6.41
C MET A 1 1.83 -10.64 5.72
N LEU A 2 2.49 -9.72 6.37
CA LEU A 2 2.77 -8.38 5.85
C LEU A 2 4.27 -8.23 5.60
N LEU A 3 4.64 -7.75 4.43
CA LEU A 3 6.04 -7.50 4.08
C LEU A 3 6.18 -6.09 3.52
N VAL A 4 7.07 -5.30 4.10
CA VAL A 4 7.35 -3.91 3.69
C VAL A 4 8.79 -3.82 3.23
N THR A 5 9.00 -3.53 1.96
CA THR A 5 10.33 -3.40 1.35
C THR A 5 10.37 -2.16 0.46
N SER A 6 11.56 -1.76 0.04
CA SER A 6 11.72 -0.65 -0.90
C SER A 6 12.84 -0.93 -1.89
N ASN A 7 12.71 -0.36 -3.08
CA ASN A 7 13.77 -0.29 -4.08
C ASN A 7 14.19 1.18 -4.18
N LYS A 8 15.32 1.53 -3.57
CA LYS A 8 15.78 2.91 -3.50
C LYS A 8 16.21 3.46 -4.86
N SER A 9 16.80 2.63 -5.72
CA SER A 9 17.25 3.09 -7.03
C SER A 9 16.07 3.44 -7.94
N LYS A 10 14.94 2.75 -7.80
CA LYS A 10 13.71 3.01 -8.56
C LYS A 10 12.70 3.87 -7.80
N GLN A 11 12.97 4.16 -6.54
CA GLN A 11 12.07 4.91 -5.66
C GLN A 11 10.68 4.28 -5.61
N VAL A 12 10.62 2.98 -5.33
CA VAL A 12 9.38 2.22 -5.17
C VAL A 12 9.33 1.61 -3.77
N LEU A 13 8.25 1.90 -3.06
CA LEU A 13 7.87 1.24 -1.82
C LEU A 13 6.95 0.08 -2.16
N HIS A 14 7.24 -1.11 -1.64
CA HIS A 14 6.42 -2.31 -1.89
C HIS A 14 5.86 -2.82 -0.57
N ILE A 15 4.54 -2.89 -0.46
CA ILE A 15 3.85 -3.50 0.68
C ILE A 15 3.04 -4.68 0.16
N SER A 16 3.34 -5.88 0.67
CA SER A 16 2.66 -7.11 0.28
C SER A 16 1.83 -7.65 1.44
N TYR A 17 0.56 -7.92 1.17
CA TYR A 17 -0.39 -8.50 2.12
C TYR A 17 -0.74 -9.90 1.64
N SER A 18 -0.49 -10.92 2.46
CA SER A 18 -0.78 -12.31 2.07
C SER A 18 -1.39 -13.10 3.21
N GLY A 19 -2.26 -14.05 2.88
CA GLY A 19 -2.94 -14.88 3.83
C GLY A 19 -3.86 -14.09 4.75
N GLN A 20 -3.90 -14.46 6.01
CA GLN A 20 -4.64 -13.73 7.05
C GLN A 20 -3.73 -12.67 7.66
N VAL A 21 -4.11 -11.40 7.52
CA VAL A 21 -3.37 -10.28 8.10
C VAL A 21 -4.09 -9.80 9.36
N ARG A 22 -3.35 -9.74 10.46
CA ARG A 22 -3.86 -9.35 11.78
C ARG A 22 -3.36 -7.98 12.19
N LEU A 23 -4.06 -7.36 13.15
CA LEU A 23 -3.72 -6.02 13.63
C LEU A 23 -2.27 -5.92 14.12
N GLU A 24 -1.78 -6.92 14.84
CA GLU A 24 -0.39 -6.92 15.36
C GLU A 24 0.64 -6.88 14.24
N GLU A 25 0.35 -7.53 13.11
CA GLU A 25 1.24 -7.50 11.95
C GLU A 25 1.29 -6.09 11.33
N LEU A 26 0.14 -5.42 11.26
CA LEU A 26 0.08 -4.04 10.76
C LEU A 26 0.82 -3.07 11.68
N GLN A 27 0.69 -3.25 12.98
CA GLN A 27 1.39 -2.41 13.96
C GLN A 27 2.90 -2.56 13.83
N GLY A 28 3.39 -3.80 13.71
CA GLY A 28 4.80 -4.05 13.44
C GLY A 28 5.25 -3.53 12.08
N GLY A 29 4.39 -3.69 11.06
CA GLY A 29 4.64 -3.19 9.71
C GLY A 29 4.75 -1.67 9.63
N ARG A 30 4.08 -0.93 10.52
CA ARG A 30 4.20 0.52 10.58
C ARG A 30 5.61 0.97 10.96
N GLU A 31 6.28 0.25 11.82
CA GLU A 31 7.68 0.53 12.15
C GLU A 31 8.59 0.27 10.94
N ASP A 32 8.40 -0.85 10.27
CA ASP A 32 9.13 -1.17 9.04
C ASP A 32 8.87 -0.12 7.97
N LEU A 33 7.62 0.32 7.84
CA LEU A 33 7.23 1.38 6.91
C LEU A 33 8.00 2.67 7.18
N THR A 34 8.06 3.11 8.44
CA THR A 34 8.79 4.31 8.82
C THR A 34 10.27 4.21 8.43
N THR A 35 10.88 3.05 8.66
CA THR A 35 12.27 2.80 8.28
C THR A 35 12.46 2.89 6.77
N GLN A 36 11.58 2.25 5.99
CA GLN A 36 11.69 2.25 4.53
C GLN A 36 11.43 3.63 3.93
N LEU A 37 10.48 4.39 4.48
CA LEU A 37 10.21 5.75 4.02
C LEU A 37 11.41 6.68 4.18
N GLY A 38 12.24 6.44 5.20
CA GLY A 38 13.46 7.22 5.42
C GLY A 38 14.47 7.15 4.27
N GLY A 39 14.41 6.12 3.43
CA GLY A 39 15.26 5.96 2.25
C GLY A 39 14.65 6.44 0.94
N LEU A 40 13.43 6.99 0.98
CA LEU A 40 12.70 7.43 -0.21
C LEU A 40 12.56 8.95 -0.22
N SER A 41 12.51 9.51 -1.42
CA SER A 41 12.31 10.94 -1.64
C SER A 41 10.88 11.24 -2.08
N PRO A 42 10.35 12.47 -1.83
CA PRO A 42 9.04 12.85 -2.34
C PRO A 42 8.90 12.56 -3.83
N GLY A 43 7.73 12.08 -4.24
CA GLY A 43 7.48 11.62 -5.61
C GLY A 43 7.66 10.12 -5.81
N PHE A 44 8.07 9.37 -4.77
CA PHE A 44 8.19 7.91 -4.87
C PHE A 44 6.85 7.26 -5.20
N HIS A 45 6.90 6.02 -5.69
CA HIS A 45 5.70 5.25 -6.01
C HIS A 45 5.47 4.17 -4.95
N LEU A 46 4.20 3.88 -4.68
CA LEU A 46 3.81 2.76 -3.82
C LEU A 46 3.20 1.65 -4.67
N LEU A 47 3.69 0.44 -4.45
CA LEU A 47 3.06 -0.80 -4.93
C LEU A 47 2.45 -1.51 -3.72
N ALA A 48 1.13 -1.53 -3.63
CA ALA A 48 0.39 -2.22 -2.58
C ALA A 48 -0.24 -3.49 -3.17
N ASP A 49 0.32 -4.64 -2.82
CA ASP A 49 -0.08 -5.93 -3.38
C ASP A 49 -1.03 -6.66 -2.42
N PHE A 50 -2.30 -6.70 -2.77
CA PHE A 50 -3.34 -7.45 -2.06
C PHE A 50 -3.75 -8.74 -2.78
N SER A 51 -3.02 -9.15 -3.83
CA SER A 51 -3.42 -10.28 -4.67
C SER A 51 -3.48 -11.60 -3.92
N ARG A 52 -2.70 -11.74 -2.85
CA ARG A 52 -2.65 -12.96 -2.03
C ARG A 52 -3.35 -12.80 -0.68
N LEU A 53 -4.02 -11.69 -0.45
CA LEU A 53 -4.76 -11.45 0.78
C LEU A 53 -5.98 -12.36 0.83
N GLU A 54 -6.09 -13.16 1.88
CA GLU A 54 -7.28 -13.99 2.14
C GLU A 54 -8.28 -13.27 3.03
N SER A 55 -7.79 -12.68 4.14
CA SER A 55 -8.64 -11.95 5.06
C SER A 55 -7.86 -10.93 5.89
N MET A 56 -8.55 -9.88 6.28
CA MET A 56 -8.04 -8.84 7.18
C MET A 56 -9.22 -8.35 8.02
N GLY A 57 -9.05 -8.35 9.35
CA GLY A 57 -10.12 -7.98 10.26
C GLY A 57 -10.51 -6.50 10.16
N GLN A 58 -11.74 -6.19 10.59
CA GLN A 58 -12.23 -4.81 10.60
C GLN A 58 -11.42 -3.92 11.55
N ASP A 59 -10.84 -4.48 12.61
CA ASP A 59 -9.97 -3.78 13.54
C ASP A 59 -8.66 -3.28 12.90
N CYS A 60 -8.33 -3.80 11.72
CA CYS A 60 -7.16 -3.36 10.96
C CYS A 60 -7.36 -2.01 10.24
N ALA A 61 -8.61 -1.60 9.99
CA ALA A 61 -8.89 -0.41 9.21
C ALA A 61 -8.25 0.87 9.76
N PRO A 62 -8.33 1.18 11.07
CA PRO A 62 -7.67 2.38 11.60
C PRO A 62 -6.15 2.36 11.42
N GLU A 63 -5.52 1.20 11.59
CA GLU A 63 -4.07 1.07 11.43
C GLU A 63 -3.66 1.20 9.96
N LEU A 64 -4.44 0.61 9.06
CA LEU A 64 -4.21 0.75 7.63
C LEU A 64 -4.33 2.22 7.21
N GLY A 65 -5.31 2.93 7.75
CA GLY A 65 -5.47 4.37 7.52
C GLY A 65 -4.28 5.19 8.00
N ARG A 66 -3.71 4.86 9.16
CA ARG A 66 -2.48 5.51 9.66
C ARG A 66 -1.30 5.28 8.73
N MET A 67 -1.16 4.06 8.18
CA MET A 67 -0.11 3.77 7.21
C MET A 67 -0.30 4.61 5.94
N MET A 68 -1.53 4.74 5.45
CA MET A 68 -1.82 5.59 4.30
C MET A 68 -1.47 7.06 4.56
N GLU A 69 -1.75 7.56 5.75
CA GLU A 69 -1.40 8.93 6.14
C GLU A 69 0.11 9.15 6.17
N LEU A 70 0.88 8.21 6.73
CA LEU A 70 2.34 8.28 6.74
C LEU A 70 2.91 8.30 5.32
N ILE A 71 2.40 7.46 4.46
CA ILE A 71 2.81 7.38 3.05
C ILE A 71 2.49 8.69 2.33
N GLY A 72 1.29 9.24 2.55
CA GLY A 72 0.89 10.51 1.98
C GLY A 72 1.77 11.67 2.45
N GLN A 73 2.07 11.73 3.74
CA GLN A 73 2.93 12.77 4.33
C GLN A 73 4.37 12.68 3.82
N ALA A 74 4.85 11.49 3.49
CA ALA A 74 6.17 11.30 2.91
C ALA A 74 6.26 11.75 1.45
N GLY A 75 5.14 12.08 0.82
CA GLY A 75 5.10 12.66 -0.52
C GLY A 75 4.98 11.65 -1.66
N VAL A 76 4.26 10.54 -1.44
CA VAL A 76 4.01 9.56 -2.50
C VAL A 76 3.42 10.23 -3.74
N GLY A 77 3.91 9.88 -4.92
CA GLY A 77 3.47 10.46 -6.19
C GLY A 77 2.46 9.61 -6.96
N LEU A 78 2.46 8.30 -6.73
CA LEU A 78 1.57 7.36 -7.39
C LEU A 78 1.37 6.14 -6.49
N VAL A 79 0.13 5.72 -6.32
CA VAL A 79 -0.21 4.47 -5.65
C VAL A 79 -0.75 3.48 -6.67
N VAL A 80 -0.12 2.32 -6.77
CA VAL A 80 -0.58 1.20 -7.60
C VAL A 80 -1.01 0.07 -6.68
N ARG A 81 -2.28 -0.34 -6.77
CA ARG A 81 -2.82 -1.44 -5.98
C ARG A 81 -3.06 -2.66 -6.86
N VAL A 82 -2.70 -3.83 -6.38
CA VAL A 82 -3.01 -5.09 -7.06
C VAL A 82 -4.09 -5.80 -6.25
N ILE A 83 -5.29 -5.92 -6.81
CA ILE A 83 -6.45 -6.53 -6.19
C ILE A 83 -7.03 -7.55 -7.17
N ALA A 84 -6.83 -8.85 -6.88
CA ALA A 84 -7.30 -9.92 -7.75
C ALA A 84 -8.82 -10.11 -7.66
N ASP A 85 -9.42 -9.84 -6.50
CA ASP A 85 -10.85 -9.96 -6.25
C ASP A 85 -11.49 -8.57 -6.11
N PRO A 86 -12.29 -8.11 -7.12
CA PRO A 86 -12.91 -6.79 -7.07
C PRO A 86 -13.80 -6.54 -5.85
N SER A 87 -14.34 -7.59 -5.21
CA SER A 87 -15.18 -7.43 -4.03
C SER A 87 -14.43 -6.86 -2.83
N LYS A 88 -13.09 -6.94 -2.82
CA LYS A 88 -12.24 -6.40 -1.75
C LYS A 88 -11.88 -4.93 -1.94
N ASP A 89 -12.23 -4.34 -3.09
CA ASP A 89 -11.82 -2.98 -3.45
C ASP A 89 -12.65 -1.91 -2.71
N ILE A 90 -13.88 -2.18 -2.35
CA ILE A 90 -14.81 -1.19 -1.80
C ILE A 90 -14.27 -0.59 -0.50
N GLY A 91 -13.84 -1.43 0.45
CA GLY A 91 -13.29 -0.97 1.72
C GLY A 91 -12.01 -0.17 1.56
N LEU A 92 -11.13 -0.59 0.63
CA LEU A 92 -9.88 0.12 0.33
C LEU A 92 -10.13 1.47 -0.32
N ASN A 93 -11.15 1.59 -1.18
CA ASN A 93 -11.54 2.86 -1.78
C ASN A 93 -12.04 3.85 -0.73
N ILE A 94 -12.83 3.40 0.24
CA ILE A 94 -13.29 4.25 1.35
C ILE A 94 -12.09 4.77 2.14
N LEU A 95 -11.15 3.90 2.50
CA LEU A 95 -9.94 4.31 3.22
C LEU A 95 -9.10 5.29 2.41
N THR A 96 -8.98 5.10 1.10
CA THR A 96 -8.26 5.99 0.21
C THR A 96 -8.82 7.41 0.25
N VAL A 97 -10.15 7.55 0.20
CA VAL A 97 -10.82 8.86 0.26
C VAL A 97 -10.51 9.60 1.55
N PHE A 98 -10.48 8.88 2.69
CA PHE A 98 -10.31 9.51 4.00
C PHE A 98 -8.84 9.73 4.41
N HIS A 99 -7.90 8.95 3.91
CA HIS A 99 -6.53 8.91 4.44
C HIS A 99 -5.44 9.32 3.44
N TYR A 100 -5.67 9.19 2.13
CA TYR A 100 -4.74 9.72 1.14
C TYR A 100 -5.10 11.14 0.72
N PRO A 101 -4.12 11.97 0.28
CA PRO A 101 -4.43 13.25 -0.33
C PRO A 101 -5.39 13.10 -1.52
N HIS A 102 -6.34 14.02 -1.67
CA HIS A 102 -7.41 13.90 -2.68
C HIS A 102 -6.91 14.01 -4.12
N ASP A 103 -5.78 14.68 -4.33
CA ASP A 103 -5.15 14.83 -5.65
C ASP A 103 -4.19 13.67 -5.99
N LEU A 104 -4.00 12.74 -5.07
CA LEU A 104 -3.12 11.59 -5.28
C LEU A 104 -3.72 10.64 -6.33
N ARG A 105 -2.92 10.28 -7.32
CA ARG A 105 -3.31 9.29 -8.31
C ARG A 105 -3.20 7.88 -7.73
N VAL A 106 -4.31 7.14 -7.77
CA VAL A 106 -4.40 5.74 -7.33
C VAL A 106 -4.88 4.90 -8.49
N VAL A 107 -4.11 3.88 -8.86
CA VAL A 107 -4.41 2.96 -9.96
C VAL A 107 -4.61 1.58 -9.38
N THR A 108 -5.72 0.92 -9.74
CA THR A 108 -6.00 -0.45 -9.33
C THR A 108 -5.77 -1.40 -10.50
N CYS A 109 -4.97 -2.43 -10.26
CA CYS A 109 -4.60 -3.46 -11.24
C CYS A 109 -5.07 -4.82 -10.74
N GLN A 110 -5.28 -5.77 -11.67
CA GLN A 110 -5.72 -7.12 -11.35
C GLN A 110 -4.56 -8.09 -11.15
N ASN A 111 -3.37 -7.77 -11.65
CA ASN A 111 -2.19 -8.63 -11.56
C ASN A 111 -0.91 -7.80 -11.55
N MET A 112 0.21 -8.46 -11.26
CA MET A 112 1.51 -7.81 -11.16
C MET A 112 2.06 -7.32 -12.50
N ALA A 113 1.68 -7.93 -13.62
CA ALA A 113 2.11 -7.47 -14.95
C ALA A 113 1.50 -6.10 -15.27
N GLU A 114 0.21 -5.90 -14.97
CA GLU A 114 -0.42 -4.60 -15.09
C GLU A 114 0.22 -3.55 -14.16
N ALA A 115 0.50 -3.96 -12.92
CA ALA A 115 1.13 -3.08 -11.94
C ALA A 115 2.52 -2.63 -12.39
N ALA A 116 3.33 -3.53 -12.94
CA ALA A 116 4.66 -3.20 -13.44
C ALA A 116 4.56 -2.15 -14.56
N ARG A 117 3.61 -2.30 -15.48
CA ARG A 117 3.38 -1.32 -16.54
C ARG A 117 2.95 0.05 -15.97
N ALA A 118 2.06 0.05 -14.99
CA ALA A 118 1.61 1.29 -14.35
C ALA A 118 2.75 2.02 -13.62
N LEU A 119 3.70 1.28 -13.06
CA LEU A 119 4.88 1.83 -12.39
C LEU A 119 6.00 2.22 -13.35
N GLY A 120 5.92 1.87 -14.63
CA GLY A 120 6.96 2.11 -15.61
C GLY A 120 8.15 1.16 -15.51
N LEU A 121 7.91 -0.02 -14.99
CA LEU A 121 8.95 -1.05 -14.81
C LEU A 121 9.02 -2.00 -15.99
#